data_0b899e5d238827e701830daa4df9a319
#
_entry.id   0b899e5d238827e701830daa4df9a319
#
_cell.length_a   1.000
_cell.length_b   1.000
_cell.length_c   1.000
_cell.angle_alpha   90.00
_cell.angle_beta   90.00
_cell.angle_gamma   90.00
#
_symmetry.space_group_name_H-M   'P 1'
#
loop_
_entity.id
_entity.type
_entity.pdbx_description
1 polymer ?
#
loop_
_entity_poly.entity_id
_entity_poly.type
_entity_poly.pdbx_seq_one_letter_code
_entity_poly.pdbx_strand_id
1 'polypeptide(L)'
;GNYEAAARLKQAVAELKDNLELSSAASGIDSLVQYFYDHTVSFLDYFTEKDSLIILDEPARVAEKGEAVTSEYRESMMGRLEKGYVLPGQTEAIYECRKILARMGSLRTVLLSTLSYNSAHIAVKSKYRMMASRPPHSRLERTLPTTMSM
;
A
#
# COMPACT_ATOMS: atom_id res chain seq x y z
N GLY A 1 -24.69 -26.09 -4.61
CA GLY A 1 -23.84 -24.96 -4.22
C GLY A 1 -23.93 -23.74 -5.16
N ASN A 2 -23.86 -23.92 -6.49
CA ASN A 2 -23.78 -22.78 -7.41
C ASN A 2 -25.07 -21.98 -7.55
N TYR A 3 -26.25 -22.62 -7.39
CA TYR A 3 -27.55 -21.92 -7.55
C TYR A 3 -27.80 -20.91 -6.42
N GLU A 4 -27.44 -21.20 -5.21
CA GLU A 4 -27.59 -20.28 -4.08
C GLU A 4 -26.65 -19.08 -4.17
N ALA A 5 -25.41 -19.30 -4.61
CA ALA A 5 -24.46 -18.24 -4.86
C ALA A 5 -24.92 -17.30 -5.98
N ALA A 6 -25.44 -17.87 -7.08
CA ALA A 6 -25.99 -17.10 -8.20
C ALA A 6 -27.24 -16.30 -7.79
N ALA A 7 -28.12 -16.88 -6.97
CA ALA A 7 -29.31 -16.19 -6.46
C ALA A 7 -28.92 -15.01 -5.55
N ARG A 8 -27.98 -15.21 -4.63
CA ARG A 8 -27.44 -14.12 -3.77
C ARG A 8 -26.84 -12.99 -4.59
N LEU A 9 -26.04 -13.34 -5.59
CA LEU A 9 -25.40 -12.33 -6.45
C LEU A 9 -26.43 -11.51 -7.24
N LYS A 10 -27.46 -12.16 -7.79
CA LYS A 10 -28.57 -11.47 -8.47
C LYS A 10 -29.30 -10.50 -7.54
N GLN A 11 -29.58 -10.93 -6.32
CA GLN A 11 -30.24 -10.09 -5.32
C GLN A 11 -29.35 -8.88 -4.95
N ALA A 12 -28.05 -9.10 -4.68
CA ALA A 12 -27.12 -8.03 -4.35
C ALA A 12 -26.99 -6.99 -5.47
N VAL A 13 -27.00 -7.43 -6.75
CA VAL A 13 -26.97 -6.52 -7.91
C VAL A 13 -28.28 -5.75 -8.04
N ALA A 14 -29.42 -6.38 -7.77
CA ALA A 14 -30.72 -5.71 -7.81
C ALA A 14 -30.81 -4.64 -6.72
N GLU A 15 -30.46 -4.98 -5.48
CA GLU A 15 -30.40 -4.03 -4.35
C GLU A 15 -29.46 -2.85 -4.62
N LEU A 16 -28.30 -3.11 -5.26
CA LEU A 16 -27.37 -2.05 -5.64
C LEU A 16 -27.98 -1.11 -6.68
N LYS A 17 -28.68 -1.65 -7.69
CA LYS A 17 -29.38 -0.86 -8.69
C LYS A 17 -30.45 0.05 -8.07
N ASP A 18 -31.30 -0.53 -7.23
CA ASP A 18 -32.35 0.21 -6.53
C ASP A 18 -31.74 1.33 -5.64
N ASN A 19 -30.66 1.04 -4.95
CA ASN A 19 -29.95 2.05 -4.14
C ASN A 19 -29.34 3.16 -4.98
N LEU A 20 -28.80 2.85 -6.16
CA LEU A 20 -28.26 3.86 -7.08
C LEU A 20 -29.34 4.73 -7.70
N GLU A 21 -30.53 4.18 -7.96
CA GLU A 21 -31.68 4.92 -8.49
C GLU A 21 -32.31 5.85 -7.42
N LEU A 22 -32.32 5.41 -6.17
CA LEU A 22 -32.94 6.15 -5.05
C LEU A 22 -31.98 7.14 -4.38
N SER A 23 -30.68 6.93 -4.43
CA SER A 23 -29.68 7.74 -3.76
C SER A 23 -28.42 7.85 -4.60
N SER A 24 -27.90 9.08 -4.72
CA SER A 24 -26.59 9.33 -5.36
C SER A 24 -25.38 8.78 -4.59
N ALA A 25 -25.58 8.20 -3.42
CA ALA A 25 -24.55 7.66 -2.55
C ALA A 25 -24.88 6.21 -2.15
N ALA A 26 -24.55 5.26 -3.03
CA ALA A 26 -24.58 3.84 -2.66
C ALA A 26 -23.31 3.48 -1.85
N SER A 27 -23.51 2.96 -0.64
CA SER A 27 -22.41 2.46 0.18
C SER A 27 -21.71 1.29 -0.53
N GLY A 28 -20.38 1.31 -0.57
CA GLY A 28 -19.56 0.23 -1.16
C GLY A 28 -19.40 0.29 -2.68
N ILE A 29 -19.85 1.38 -3.34
CA ILE A 29 -19.69 1.57 -4.79
C ILE A 29 -18.23 1.63 -5.21
N ASP A 30 -17.35 2.09 -4.33
CA ASP A 30 -15.90 2.13 -4.51
C ASP A 30 -15.29 0.74 -4.77
N SER A 31 -15.88 -0.30 -4.20
CA SER A 31 -15.47 -1.69 -4.46
C SER A 31 -15.79 -2.18 -5.85
N LEU A 32 -16.60 -1.43 -6.60
CA LEU A 32 -17.06 -1.75 -7.96
C LEU A 32 -16.36 -0.90 -9.03
N VAL A 33 -15.34 -0.16 -8.67
CA VAL A 33 -14.60 0.75 -9.57
C VAL A 33 -14.19 0.10 -10.89
N GLN A 34 -13.86 -1.18 -10.89
CA GLN A 34 -13.47 -1.96 -12.07
C GLN A 34 -14.62 -2.13 -13.11
N TYR A 35 -15.87 -1.87 -12.70
CA TYR A 35 -17.03 -1.94 -13.61
C TYR A 35 -17.44 -0.57 -14.17
N PHE A 36 -16.90 0.52 -13.60
CA PHE A 36 -17.22 1.88 -14.02
C PHE A 36 -16.14 2.53 -14.88
N TYR A 37 -14.91 2.02 -14.80
CA TYR A 37 -13.77 2.58 -15.50
C TYR A 37 -13.04 1.50 -16.29
N ASP A 38 -12.71 1.78 -17.53
CA ASP A 38 -11.93 0.89 -18.40
C ASP A 38 -10.50 0.69 -17.86
N HIS A 39 -9.97 1.73 -17.20
CA HIS A 39 -8.63 1.72 -16.63
C HIS A 39 -8.63 2.37 -15.26
N THR A 40 -7.96 1.72 -14.32
CA THR A 40 -7.63 2.28 -13.02
C THR A 40 -6.13 2.54 -12.96
N VAL A 41 -5.74 3.58 -12.23
CA VAL A 41 -4.34 3.95 -12.04
C VAL A 41 -3.97 3.83 -10.56
N SER A 42 -2.71 3.52 -10.29
CA SER A 42 -2.19 3.51 -8.92
C SER A 42 -1.82 4.92 -8.47
N PHE A 43 -1.71 5.12 -7.15
CA PHE A 43 -1.19 6.37 -6.61
C PHE A 43 0.19 6.72 -7.17
N LEU A 44 1.01 5.73 -7.52
CA LEU A 44 2.34 5.94 -8.11
C LEU A 44 2.32 6.54 -9.51
N ASP A 45 1.20 6.46 -10.22
CA ASP A 45 1.08 7.00 -11.58
C ASP A 45 0.95 8.52 -11.61
N TYR A 46 0.70 9.15 -10.44
CA TYR A 46 0.74 10.60 -10.28
C TYR A 46 2.18 11.16 -10.17
N PHE A 47 3.19 10.30 -10.03
CA PHE A 47 4.58 10.71 -9.87
C PHE A 47 5.37 10.45 -11.16
N THR A 48 6.23 11.42 -11.50
CA THR A 48 7.13 11.30 -12.64
C THR A 48 8.57 11.09 -12.18
N GLU A 49 9.39 10.47 -13.02
CA GLU A 49 10.81 10.28 -12.72
C GLU A 49 11.56 11.61 -12.54
N LYS A 50 11.11 12.68 -13.22
CA LYS A 50 11.79 13.98 -13.19
C LYS A 50 11.54 14.74 -11.90
N ASP A 51 10.31 14.70 -11.39
CA ASP A 51 9.84 15.59 -10.34
C ASP A 51 9.66 14.89 -8.99
N SER A 52 9.96 13.58 -8.93
CA SER A 52 9.69 12.79 -7.75
C SER A 52 10.90 11.99 -7.31
N LEU A 53 11.05 11.85 -6.00
CA LEU A 53 11.99 10.96 -5.34
C LEU A 53 11.22 10.08 -4.35
N ILE A 54 11.29 8.78 -4.54
CA ILE A 54 10.72 7.81 -3.62
C ILE A 54 11.80 7.39 -2.62
N ILE A 55 11.49 7.44 -1.35
CA ILE A 55 12.35 6.91 -0.30
C ILE A 55 11.62 5.73 0.33
N LEU A 56 12.21 4.55 0.23
CA LEU A 56 11.66 3.32 0.78
C LEU A 56 12.52 2.87 1.96
N ASP A 57 11.97 3.03 3.15
CA ASP A 57 12.61 2.61 4.39
C ASP A 57 12.32 1.14 4.67
N GLU A 58 13.37 0.38 5.03
CA GLU A 58 13.33 -1.06 5.28
C GLU A 58 12.59 -1.85 4.20
N PRO A 59 13.06 -1.84 2.94
CA PRO A 59 12.36 -2.39 1.78
C PRO A 59 12.01 -3.88 1.92
N ALA A 60 12.78 -4.65 2.70
CA ALA A 60 12.47 -6.04 3.00
C ALA A 60 11.15 -6.18 3.75
N ARG A 61 10.94 -5.34 4.77
CA ARG A 61 9.71 -5.33 5.56
C ARG A 61 8.50 -4.87 4.76
N VAL A 62 8.70 -3.88 3.89
CA VAL A 62 7.63 -3.40 3.00
C VAL A 62 7.21 -4.50 2.04
N ALA A 63 8.16 -5.21 1.43
CA ALA A 63 7.88 -6.32 0.54
C ALA A 63 7.15 -7.47 1.27
N GLU A 64 7.63 -7.88 2.43
CA GLU A 64 7.02 -8.93 3.25
C GLU A 64 5.57 -8.59 3.63
N LYS A 65 5.33 -7.38 4.14
CA LYS A 65 3.99 -6.92 4.50
C LYS A 65 3.07 -6.79 3.29
N GLY A 66 3.58 -6.26 2.19
CA GLY A 66 2.81 -6.12 0.95
C GLY A 66 2.42 -7.47 0.35
N GLU A 67 3.31 -8.46 0.36
CA GLU A 67 2.99 -9.83 -0.09
C GLU A 67 1.96 -10.49 0.84
N ALA A 68 2.08 -10.32 2.16
CA ALA A 68 1.10 -10.83 3.12
C ALA A 68 -0.30 -10.24 2.86
N VAL A 69 -0.41 -8.92 2.73
CA VAL A 69 -1.68 -8.25 2.42
C VAL A 69 -2.25 -8.73 1.09
N THR A 70 -1.41 -8.91 0.06
CA THR A 70 -1.86 -9.41 -1.25
C THR A 70 -2.42 -10.83 -1.14
N SER A 71 -1.76 -11.70 -0.36
CA SER A 71 -2.21 -13.08 -0.14
C SER A 71 -3.51 -13.15 0.64
N GLU A 72 -3.59 -12.45 1.77
CA GLU A 72 -4.79 -12.38 2.61
C GLU A 72 -6.01 -11.84 1.84
N TYR A 73 -5.80 -10.78 1.06
CA TYR A 73 -6.86 -10.23 0.23
C TYR A 73 -7.36 -11.26 -0.80
N ARG A 74 -6.43 -11.90 -1.51
CA ARG A 74 -6.76 -12.90 -2.53
C ARG A 74 -7.53 -14.09 -1.94
N GLU A 75 -7.07 -14.64 -0.82
CA GLU A 75 -7.75 -15.74 -0.13
C GLU A 75 -9.15 -15.35 0.34
N SER A 76 -9.28 -14.18 0.97
CA SER A 76 -10.56 -13.64 1.43
C SER A 76 -11.53 -13.45 0.27
N MET A 77 -11.08 -12.86 -0.84
CA MET A 77 -11.94 -12.58 -1.99
C MET A 77 -12.34 -13.85 -2.74
N MET A 78 -11.46 -14.84 -2.85
CA MET A 78 -11.80 -16.13 -3.45
C MET A 78 -12.90 -16.84 -2.65
N GLY A 79 -12.80 -16.90 -1.33
CA GLY A 79 -13.84 -17.49 -0.50
C GLY A 79 -15.19 -16.75 -0.56
N ARG A 80 -15.15 -15.41 -0.75
CA ARG A 80 -16.37 -14.61 -0.93
C ARG A 80 -16.98 -14.78 -2.32
N LEU A 81 -16.14 -14.91 -3.35
CA LEU A 81 -16.56 -15.14 -4.72
C LEU A 81 -17.29 -16.49 -4.86
N GLU A 82 -16.71 -17.55 -4.30
CA GLU A 82 -17.34 -18.89 -4.29
C GLU A 82 -18.72 -18.90 -3.63
N LYS A 83 -18.90 -18.07 -2.60
CA LYS A 83 -20.17 -17.92 -1.87
C LYS A 83 -21.14 -16.93 -2.53
N GLY A 84 -20.73 -16.25 -3.60
CA GLY A 84 -21.56 -15.25 -4.30
C GLY A 84 -21.75 -13.93 -3.54
N TYR A 85 -20.79 -13.56 -2.68
CA TYR A 85 -20.82 -12.29 -1.93
C TYR A 85 -20.14 -11.14 -2.67
N VAL A 86 -19.32 -11.43 -3.66
CA VAL A 86 -18.61 -10.43 -4.46
C VAL A 86 -18.66 -10.81 -5.93
N LEU A 87 -18.54 -9.81 -6.78
CA LEU A 87 -18.41 -9.98 -8.23
C LEU A 87 -16.94 -10.26 -8.60
N PRO A 88 -16.67 -10.96 -9.72
CA PRO A 88 -15.29 -11.26 -10.15
C PRO A 88 -14.39 -10.04 -10.22
N GLY A 89 -14.81 -8.91 -10.78
CA GLY A 89 -14.02 -7.69 -10.89
C GLY A 89 -13.61 -7.10 -9.54
N GLN A 90 -14.36 -7.34 -8.46
CA GLN A 90 -13.99 -6.87 -7.13
C GLN A 90 -12.73 -7.59 -6.60
N THR A 91 -12.40 -8.77 -7.11
CA THR A 91 -11.17 -9.49 -6.73
C THR A 91 -9.90 -8.80 -7.22
N GLU A 92 -10.01 -7.88 -8.17
CA GLU A 92 -8.92 -7.13 -8.79
C GLU A 92 -8.79 -5.71 -8.23
N ALA A 93 -9.49 -5.39 -7.13
CA ALA A 93 -9.53 -4.04 -6.58
C ALA A 93 -8.22 -3.57 -5.93
N ILE A 94 -7.24 -4.45 -5.74
CA ILE A 94 -5.90 -4.08 -5.26
C ILE A 94 -4.80 -4.46 -6.24
N TYR A 95 -3.75 -3.65 -6.28
CA TYR A 95 -2.55 -3.97 -7.03
C TYR A 95 -1.67 -4.97 -6.27
N GLU A 96 -1.09 -5.91 -7.00
CA GLU A 96 -0.12 -6.85 -6.42
C GLU A 96 1.13 -6.10 -5.93
N CYS A 97 1.62 -6.47 -4.74
CA CYS A 97 2.82 -5.85 -4.14
C CYS A 97 4.01 -5.81 -5.10
N ARG A 98 4.26 -6.90 -5.84
CA ARG A 98 5.37 -6.97 -6.82
C ARG A 98 5.26 -5.92 -7.91
N LYS A 99 4.07 -5.68 -8.43
CA LYS A 99 3.83 -4.67 -9.47
C LYS A 99 4.10 -3.27 -8.94
N ILE A 100 3.68 -3.00 -7.69
CA ILE A 100 3.94 -1.72 -7.01
C ILE A 100 5.44 -1.52 -6.78
N LEU A 101 6.15 -2.52 -6.27
CA LEU A 101 7.60 -2.44 -6.05
C LEU A 101 8.37 -2.28 -7.36
N ALA A 102 7.98 -2.99 -8.41
CA ALA A 102 8.57 -2.83 -9.74
C ALA A 102 8.34 -1.42 -10.30
N ARG A 103 7.14 -0.87 -10.12
CA ARG A 103 6.82 0.51 -10.52
C ARG A 103 7.64 1.52 -9.73
N MET A 104 7.81 1.36 -8.41
CA MET A 104 8.72 2.18 -7.61
C MET A 104 10.15 2.12 -8.16
N GLY A 105 10.64 0.93 -8.51
CA GLY A 105 11.96 0.74 -9.09
C GLY A 105 12.18 1.40 -10.45
N SER A 106 11.12 1.72 -11.19
CA SER A 106 11.20 2.48 -12.45
C SER A 106 11.25 3.99 -12.26
N LEU A 107 11.01 4.47 -11.04
CA LEU A 107 11.14 5.88 -10.63
C LEU A 107 12.49 6.11 -9.94
N ARG A 108 12.82 7.36 -9.63
CA ARG A 108 13.98 7.66 -8.77
C ARG A 108 13.71 7.16 -7.38
N THR A 109 14.38 6.08 -6.99
CA THR A 109 14.11 5.44 -5.71
C THR A 109 15.40 5.28 -4.91
N VAL A 110 15.33 5.64 -3.63
CA VAL A 110 16.36 5.42 -2.62
C VAL A 110 15.83 4.39 -1.63
N LEU A 111 16.62 3.33 -1.41
CA LEU A 111 16.32 2.30 -0.43
C LEU A 111 17.17 2.56 0.81
N LEU A 112 16.54 2.70 1.96
CA LEU A 112 17.19 2.80 3.26
C LEU A 112 17.03 1.47 3.99
N SER A 113 18.10 0.93 4.54
CA SER A 113 18.05 -0.31 5.32
C SER A 113 19.15 -0.32 6.37
N THR A 114 18.81 -0.78 7.58
CA THR A 114 19.77 -0.96 8.67
C THR A 114 20.69 -2.16 8.43
N LEU A 115 20.20 -3.16 7.71
CA LEU A 115 20.96 -4.34 7.31
C LEU A 115 21.20 -4.34 5.81
N SER A 116 22.26 -5.03 5.38
CA SER A 116 22.55 -5.20 3.96
C SER A 116 21.40 -5.97 3.29
N TYR A 117 20.72 -5.31 2.38
CA TYR A 117 19.57 -5.86 1.66
C TYR A 117 19.83 -5.94 0.15
N ASN A 118 19.47 -7.07 -0.43
CA ASN A 118 19.42 -7.24 -1.87
C ASN A 118 17.96 -7.34 -2.29
N SER A 119 17.47 -6.30 -2.96
CA SER A 119 16.10 -6.31 -3.46
C SER A 119 15.94 -7.30 -4.61
N ALA A 120 14.94 -8.18 -4.51
CA ALA A 120 14.52 -9.04 -5.61
C ALA A 120 13.64 -8.29 -6.63
N HIS A 121 13.06 -7.16 -6.24
CA HIS A 121 12.03 -6.44 -7.02
C HIS A 121 12.48 -5.09 -7.56
N ILE A 122 13.55 -4.52 -6.98
CA ILE A 122 14.09 -3.21 -7.37
C ILE A 122 15.57 -3.35 -7.69
N ALA A 123 15.96 -3.04 -8.92
CA ALA A 123 17.35 -3.05 -9.34
C ALA A 123 18.14 -1.92 -8.67
N VAL A 124 19.14 -2.26 -7.88
CA VAL A 124 20.00 -1.29 -7.19
C VAL A 124 21.21 -0.96 -8.04
N LYS A 125 21.33 0.30 -8.48
CA LYS A 125 22.46 0.78 -9.31
C LYS A 125 23.70 1.08 -8.48
N SER A 126 23.54 1.61 -7.26
CA SER A 126 24.66 2.00 -6.40
C SER A 126 24.31 1.77 -4.93
N LYS A 127 25.30 1.33 -4.14
CA LYS A 127 25.16 1.10 -2.71
C LYS A 127 26.14 1.98 -1.94
N TYR A 128 25.63 2.63 -0.89
CA TYR A 128 26.41 3.44 0.02
C TYR A 128 26.21 2.93 1.46
N ARG A 129 27.29 2.87 2.22
CA ARG A 129 27.24 2.58 3.65
C ARG A 129 27.45 3.88 4.42
N MET A 130 26.45 4.27 5.21
CA MET A 130 26.57 5.39 6.12
C MET A 130 26.95 4.88 7.50
N MET A 131 28.01 5.42 8.08
CA MET A 131 28.41 5.14 9.46
C MET A 131 27.96 6.33 10.31
N ALA A 132 27.03 6.08 11.23
CA ALA A 132 26.67 7.09 12.24
C ALA A 132 27.79 7.14 13.29
N SER A 133 28.57 8.22 13.31
CA SER A 133 29.41 8.54 14.47
C SER A 133 28.55 9.20 15.53
N ARG A 134 28.65 8.73 16.80
CA ARG A 134 28.04 9.47 17.90
C ARG A 134 28.67 10.86 17.93
N PRO A 135 27.90 11.96 17.97
CA PRO A 135 28.49 13.27 18.23
C PRO A 135 29.25 13.20 19.56
N PRO A 136 30.41 13.83 19.67
CA PRO A 136 31.12 13.91 20.95
C PRO A 136 30.12 14.47 21.97
N HIS A 137 29.96 13.79 23.09
CA HIS A 137 29.10 14.26 24.17
C HIS A 137 29.57 15.67 24.55
N SER A 138 28.88 16.69 24.13
CA SER A 138 28.98 18.01 24.70
C SER A 138 28.46 17.89 26.12
N ARG A 139 29.39 17.82 27.11
CA ARG A 139 29.07 17.90 28.50
C ARG A 139 28.42 19.26 28.73
N LEU A 140 27.09 19.29 28.82
CA LEU A 140 26.40 20.46 29.29
C LEU A 140 26.74 20.60 30.79
N GLU A 141 27.81 21.31 31.07
CA GLU A 141 28.04 21.82 32.40
C GLU A 141 26.96 22.86 32.71
N ARG A 142 25.96 22.44 33.48
CA ARG A 142 25.04 23.37 34.13
C ARG A 142 25.83 24.15 35.18
N THR A 143 26.30 25.31 34.83
CA THR A 143 26.68 26.31 35.79
C THR A 143 25.42 26.78 36.51
N LEU A 144 25.20 26.30 37.72
CA LEU A 144 24.18 26.85 38.60
C LEU A 144 24.63 28.24 39.01
N PRO A 145 23.77 29.26 38.96
CA PRO A 145 24.12 30.58 39.50
C PRO A 145 24.31 30.46 41.01
N THR A 146 25.47 30.89 41.46
CA THR A 146 25.77 31.04 42.87
C THR A 146 24.88 32.12 43.46
N THR A 147 23.91 31.73 44.28
CA THR A 147 23.15 32.67 45.11
C THR A 147 24.09 33.31 46.14
N MET A 148 24.33 34.58 45.95
CA MET A 148 24.91 35.40 46.98
C MET A 148 23.94 35.56 48.16
N SER A 149 24.30 35.03 49.33
CA SER A 149 23.65 35.36 50.59
C SER A 149 24.19 36.70 51.09
N MET A 150 23.27 37.61 51.40
CA MET A 150 23.46 38.64 52.40
C MET A 150 22.77 38.20 53.68
#